data_a01bf8efd30e8a135b6ac5bbdfce705a
#
_entry.id   a01bf8efd30e8a135b6ac5bbdfce705a
#
_cell.length_a   1.000
_cell.length_b   1.000
_cell.length_c   1.000
_cell.angle_alpha   90.00
_cell.angle_beta   90.00
_cell.angle_gamma   90.00
#
_symmetry.space_group_name_H-M   'P 1'
#
loop_
_entity.id
_entity.type
_entity.pdbx_description
1 polymer ?
#
loop_
_entity_poly.entity_id
_entity_poly.type
_entity_poly.pdbx_seq_one_letter_code
_entity_poly.pdbx_strand_id
1 'polypeptide(L)' 'MDNNLRVERAKADITQQELADAVGVSRQTIYAIEKSKYDPSLELAFKLARYFDCSIEDLFEPDLD' A
#
# COMPACT_ATOMS: atom_id res chain seq x y z
N MET A 1 0.92 -7.63 8.60
CA MET A 1 -0.29 -7.68 7.74
C MET A 1 0.13 -7.92 6.30
N ASP A 2 -0.41 -8.95 5.70
CA ASP A 2 -0.13 -9.24 4.30
C ASP A 2 -0.88 -8.26 3.41
N ASN A 3 -0.31 -8.00 2.24
CA ASN A 3 -0.93 -7.06 1.30
C ASN A 3 -0.49 -7.35 -0.13
N ASN A 4 -1.23 -6.76 -1.07
CA ASN A 4 -0.97 -6.86 -2.49
C ASN A 4 -0.39 -5.57 -3.06
N LEU A 5 0.18 -4.73 -2.22
CA LEU A 5 0.65 -3.40 -2.64
C LEU A 5 1.71 -3.50 -3.74
N ARG A 6 2.67 -4.39 -3.59
CA ARG A 6 3.71 -4.60 -4.59
C ARG A 6 3.11 -5.07 -5.92
N VAL A 7 2.13 -5.97 -5.85
CA VAL A 7 1.47 -6.51 -7.04
C VAL A 7 0.71 -5.41 -7.77
N GLU A 8 -0.07 -4.61 -7.04
CA GLU A 8 -0.83 -3.51 -7.64
C GLU A 8 0.10 -2.45 -8.23
N ARG A 9 1.21 -2.17 -7.52
CA ARG A 9 2.20 -1.23 -8.03
C ARG A 9 2.85 -1.73 -9.33
N ALA A 10 3.16 -3.01 -9.37
CA ALA A 10 3.74 -3.63 -10.57
C ALA A 10 2.76 -3.58 -11.74
N LYS A 11 1.47 -3.85 -11.49
CA LYS A 11 0.44 -3.76 -12.53
C LYS A 11 0.31 -2.34 -13.08
N ALA A 12 0.47 -1.34 -12.22
CA ALA A 12 0.40 0.07 -12.61
C ALA A 12 1.72 0.58 -13.22
N ASP A 13 2.77 -0.23 -13.16
CA ASP A 13 4.11 0.10 -13.67
C ASP A 13 4.66 1.39 -13.05
N ILE A 14 4.53 1.51 -11.71
CA ILE A 14 5.06 2.65 -10.98
C ILE A 14 6.09 2.19 -9.95
N THR A 15 7.01 3.10 -9.61
CA THR A 15 8.05 2.85 -8.61
C THR A 15 7.50 3.06 -7.20
N GLN A 16 8.23 2.58 -6.21
CA GLN A 16 7.90 2.86 -4.80
C GLN A 16 7.89 4.37 -4.54
N GLN A 17 8.83 5.11 -5.11
CA GLN A 17 8.91 6.55 -4.92
C GLN A 17 7.70 7.26 -5.54
N GLU A 18 7.29 6.84 -6.73
CA GLU A 18 6.12 7.42 -7.39
C GLU A 18 4.86 7.21 -6.55
N LEU A 19 4.69 6.01 -6.00
CA LEU A 19 3.55 5.74 -5.13
C LEU A 19 3.62 6.55 -3.85
N ALA A 20 4.81 6.61 -3.23
CA ALA A 20 5.02 7.39 -2.01
C ALA A 20 4.65 8.85 -2.22
N ASP A 21 5.10 9.44 -3.33
CA ASP A 21 4.79 10.83 -3.66
C ASP A 21 3.28 11.03 -3.86
N ALA A 22 2.62 10.08 -4.49
CA ALA A 22 1.18 10.16 -4.77
C ALA A 22 0.33 10.16 -3.50
N VAL A 23 0.75 9.42 -2.47
CA VAL A 23 -0.01 9.32 -1.22
C VAL A 23 0.60 10.11 -0.06
N GLY A 24 1.68 10.85 -0.32
CA GLY A 24 2.25 11.80 0.64
C GLY A 24 3.05 11.19 1.77
N VAL A 25 3.77 10.11 1.51
CA VAL A 25 4.64 9.46 2.51
C VAL A 25 6.03 9.25 1.90
N SER A 26 6.97 8.78 2.72
CA SER A 26 8.31 8.48 2.23
C SER A 26 8.34 7.14 1.51
N ARG A 27 9.34 6.97 0.63
CA ARG A 27 9.57 5.68 -0.04
C ARG A 27 9.79 4.56 0.97
N GLN A 28 10.47 4.87 2.08
CA GLN A 28 10.74 3.88 3.13
C GLN A 28 9.45 3.35 3.76
N THR A 29 8.43 4.21 3.89
CA THR A 29 7.12 3.81 4.39
C THR A 29 6.49 2.78 3.45
N ILE A 30 6.50 3.06 2.15
CA ILE A 30 5.97 2.12 1.15
C ILE A 30 6.74 0.80 1.20
N TYR A 31 8.07 0.86 1.24
CA TYR A 31 8.90 -0.34 1.34
C TYR A 31 8.53 -1.17 2.57
N ALA A 32 8.41 -0.53 3.74
CA ALA A 32 8.09 -1.23 4.98
C ALA A 32 6.71 -1.89 4.94
N ILE A 33 5.73 -1.23 4.32
CA ILE A 33 4.39 -1.80 4.13
C ILE A 33 4.47 -3.03 3.23
N GLU A 34 5.16 -2.92 2.09
CA GLU A 34 5.29 -4.04 1.15
C GLU A 34 5.97 -5.24 1.78
N LYS A 35 6.87 -5.02 2.71
CA LYS A 35 7.57 -6.09 3.44
C LYS A 35 6.82 -6.57 4.67
N SER A 36 5.61 -6.09 4.91
CA SER A 36 4.79 -6.44 6.08
C SER A 36 5.46 -6.11 7.40
N LYS A 37 6.35 -5.12 7.42
CA LYS A 37 7.06 -4.67 8.62
C LYS A 37 6.38 -3.47 9.27
N TYR A 38 5.43 -2.87 8.61
CA TYR A 38 4.71 -1.69 9.09
C TYR A 38 3.29 -1.75 8.55
N ASP A 39 2.32 -1.60 9.44
CA ASP A 39 0.92 -1.54 9.05
C ASP A 39 0.54 -0.08 8.85
N PRO A 40 -0.07 0.28 7.72
CA PRO A 40 -0.43 1.68 7.49
C PRO A 40 -1.54 2.13 8.43
N SER A 41 -1.59 3.44 8.70
CA SER A 41 -2.74 4.03 9.36
C SER A 41 -3.98 3.80 8.48
N LEU A 42 -5.15 3.91 9.10
CA LEU A 42 -6.40 3.77 8.35
C LEU A 42 -6.48 4.80 7.22
N GLU A 43 -6.07 6.04 7.50
CA GLU A 43 -6.06 7.09 6.48
C GLU A 43 -5.16 6.72 5.30
N LEU A 44 -3.96 6.24 5.57
CA LEU A 44 -3.03 5.85 4.52
C LEU A 44 -3.56 4.64 3.74
N ALA A 45 -4.17 3.68 4.43
CA ALA A 45 -4.76 2.51 3.77
C ALA A 45 -5.85 2.93 2.79
N PHE A 46 -6.70 3.89 3.17
CA PHE A 46 -7.72 4.43 2.26
C PHE A 46 -7.10 5.15 1.07
N LYS A 47 -6.05 5.93 1.29
CA LYS A 47 -5.36 6.63 0.19
C LYS A 47 -4.77 5.65 -0.81
N LEU A 48 -4.15 4.59 -0.33
CA LEU A 48 -3.57 3.56 -1.19
C LEU A 48 -4.66 2.84 -1.98
N ALA A 49 -5.75 2.45 -1.32
CA ALA A 49 -6.85 1.77 -1.99
C ALA A 49 -7.50 2.65 -3.07
N ARG A 50 -7.68 3.93 -2.78
CA ARG A 50 -8.22 4.87 -3.76
C ARG A 50 -7.30 5.09 -4.93
N TYR A 51 -6.00 5.13 -4.67
CA TYR A 51 -5.02 5.29 -5.74
C TYR A 51 -5.12 4.15 -6.76
N PHE A 52 -5.31 2.93 -6.28
CA PHE A 52 -5.42 1.75 -7.14
C PHE A 52 -6.86 1.42 -7.52
N ASP A 53 -7.82 2.26 -7.13
CA ASP A 53 -9.24 2.09 -7.45
C ASP A 53 -9.76 0.72 -7.00
N CYS A 54 -9.45 0.35 -5.77
CA CYS A 54 -9.88 -0.91 -5.17
C CYS A 54 -10.32 -0.67 -3.73
N SER A 55 -10.85 -1.71 -3.09
CA SER A 55 -11.21 -1.63 -1.67
C SER A 55 -9.98 -1.89 -0.81
N ILE A 56 -10.04 -1.48 0.47
CA ILE A 56 -8.99 -1.80 1.43
C ILE A 56 -8.81 -3.32 1.52
N GLU A 57 -9.91 -4.07 1.48
CA GLU A 57 -9.89 -5.53 1.60
C GLU A 57 -9.26 -6.20 0.38
N ASP A 58 -9.30 -5.55 -0.77
CA ASP A 58 -8.61 -6.05 -1.96
C ASP A 58 -7.10 -5.87 -1.84
N LEU A 59 -6.67 -4.88 -1.09
CA LEU A 59 -5.27 -4.50 -1.00
C LEU A 59 -4.58 -5.07 0.23
N PHE A 60 -5.28 -5.13 1.35
CA PHE A 60 -4.72 -5.56 2.64
C PHE A 60 -5.47 -6.78 3.19
N GLU A 61 -4.70 -7.70 3.75
CA GLU A 61 -5.23 -8.91 4.36
C GLU A 61 -4.90 -8.87 5.85
N PRO A 62 -5.87 -8.52 6.71
CA PRO A 62 -5.58 -8.42 8.13
C PRO A 62 -5.36 -9.79 8.78
N ASP A 63 -4.53 -9.80 9.82
CA ASP A 63 -4.27 -11.00 10.60
C ASP A 63 -5.37 -11.17 11.66
N LEU A 64 -6.54 -11.56 11.19
CA LEU A 64 -7.69 -11.82 12.07
C LEU A 64 -7.84 -13.32 12.30
N ASP A 65 -8.06 -13.68 13.54
CA ASP A 65 -8.29 -15.07 13.91
C ASP A 65 -9.74 -15.48 13.67
#